data_759a1fec63adb9a2dbc489f710b3fa7a
#
_entry.id   759a1fec63adb9a2dbc489f710b3fa7a
#
_cell.length_a   1.000
_cell.length_b   1.000
_cell.length_c   1.000
_cell.angle_alpha   90.00
_cell.angle_beta   90.00
_cell.angle_gamma   90.00
#
_symmetry.space_group_name_H-M   'P 1'
#
loop_
_entity.id
_entity.type
_entity.pdbx_description
1 polymer ?
#
loop_
_entity_poly.entity_id
_entity_poly.type
_entity_poly.pdbx_seq_one_letter_code
_entity_poly.pdbx_strand_id
1 'polypeptide(L)'
;MLNAVVIDGLPIGRSVLQGEGAGPGPTSSALLSDLYSVLKGNIQYPFGVPYAHRKKISNFDVSKHLCSSYFRIEVKDLPGVLSSITKTFANNNISIKNLIQNPYKKNKKASIIIITHENLEKNYKNLLTSLNKNKFVLKKPTFIRIEKI
;
A
#
# COMPACT_ATOMS: atom_id res chain seq x y z
N MET A 1 -16.77 -0.31 -9.39
CA MET A 1 -15.43 -0.63 -8.79
C MET A 1 -15.65 -0.85 -7.30
N LEU A 2 -15.33 -2.04 -6.80
CA LEU A 2 -15.52 -2.40 -5.39
C LEU A 2 -14.39 -1.83 -4.53
N ASN A 3 -14.76 -1.25 -3.39
CA ASN A 3 -13.86 -0.85 -2.33
C ASN A 3 -14.13 -1.69 -1.09
N ALA A 4 -13.13 -1.85 -0.24
CA ALA A 4 -13.29 -2.53 1.04
C ALA A 4 -12.55 -1.77 2.16
N VAL A 5 -13.13 -1.82 3.35
CA VAL A 5 -12.51 -1.36 4.60
C VAL A 5 -12.42 -2.56 5.54
N VAL A 6 -11.22 -2.86 5.99
CA VAL A 6 -10.97 -3.91 6.98
C VAL A 6 -10.62 -3.24 8.30
N ILE A 7 -11.33 -3.63 9.36
CA ILE A 7 -11.16 -3.10 10.71
C ILE A 7 -10.84 -4.28 11.63
N ASP A 8 -9.69 -4.26 12.26
CA ASP A 8 -9.35 -5.19 13.32
C ASP A 8 -9.44 -4.45 14.66
N GLY A 9 -10.26 -4.94 15.58
CA GLY A 9 -10.50 -4.30 16.86
C GLY A 9 -10.85 -5.27 17.97
N LEU A 10 -10.67 -4.83 19.23
CA LEU A 10 -11.08 -5.57 20.41
C LEU A 10 -12.31 -4.89 21.04
N PRO A 11 -13.33 -5.63 21.41
CA PRO A 11 -13.52 -7.10 21.38
C PRO A 11 -14.12 -7.64 20.07
N ILE A 12 -14.39 -6.76 19.08
CA ILE A 12 -15.18 -7.12 17.87
C ILE A 12 -14.43 -8.10 16.92
N GLY A 13 -13.08 -8.19 17.01
CA GLY A 13 -12.27 -8.95 16.08
C GLY A 13 -12.17 -8.26 14.73
N ARG A 14 -12.15 -9.06 13.65
CA ARG A 14 -12.08 -8.56 12.27
C ARG A 14 -13.47 -8.29 11.69
N SER A 15 -13.66 -7.07 11.19
CA SER A 15 -14.84 -6.66 10.44
C SER A 15 -14.44 -6.20 9.03
N VAL A 16 -15.19 -6.62 8.02
CA VAL A 16 -14.95 -6.26 6.61
C VAL A 16 -16.22 -5.61 6.05
N LEU A 17 -16.08 -4.39 5.57
CA LEU A 17 -17.12 -3.64 4.88
C LEU A 17 -16.72 -3.55 3.40
N GLN A 18 -17.58 -4.03 2.51
CA GLN A 18 -17.32 -4.00 1.07
C GLN A 18 -18.51 -3.42 0.33
N GLY A 19 -18.25 -2.58 -0.64
CA GLY A 19 -19.29 -1.97 -1.47
C GLY A 19 -18.74 -1.21 -2.67
N GLU A 20 -19.65 -0.73 -3.50
CA GLU A 20 -19.27 0.14 -4.61
C GLU A 20 -18.93 1.53 -4.08
N GLY A 21 -17.73 2.02 -4.43
CA GLY A 21 -17.21 3.30 -3.94
C GLY A 21 -17.52 4.49 -4.84
N ALA A 22 -18.07 4.26 -6.03
CA ALA A 22 -18.39 5.32 -6.99
C ALA A 22 -19.49 4.88 -7.95
N GLY A 23 -20.19 5.88 -8.52
CA GLY A 23 -21.27 5.69 -9.47
C GLY A 23 -22.54 6.41 -9.04
N PRO A 24 -23.45 6.74 -9.98
CA PRO A 24 -24.68 7.49 -9.65
C PRO A 24 -25.60 6.72 -8.71
N GLY A 25 -25.76 5.42 -8.89
CA GLY A 25 -26.62 4.57 -8.06
C GLY A 25 -26.16 4.51 -6.60
N PRO A 26 -24.93 4.01 -6.31
CA PRO A 26 -24.40 3.94 -4.95
C PRO A 26 -24.37 5.30 -4.24
N THR A 27 -23.99 6.36 -4.94
CA THR A 27 -23.92 7.72 -4.38
C THR A 27 -25.31 8.25 -4.03
N SER A 28 -26.29 8.11 -4.93
CA SER A 28 -27.68 8.53 -4.67
C SER A 28 -28.30 7.76 -3.53
N SER A 29 -28.07 6.45 -3.47
CA SER A 29 -28.58 5.59 -2.38
C SER A 29 -28.01 6.01 -1.02
N ALA A 30 -26.72 6.30 -0.93
CA ALA A 30 -26.07 6.77 0.29
C ALA A 30 -26.63 8.13 0.75
N LEU A 31 -26.73 9.10 -0.17
CA LEU A 31 -27.30 10.43 0.13
C LEU A 31 -28.74 10.36 0.62
N LEU A 32 -29.58 9.56 -0.05
CA LEU A 32 -30.99 9.41 0.36
C LEU A 32 -31.10 8.71 1.71
N SER A 33 -30.28 7.72 2.00
CA SER A 33 -30.23 7.04 3.30
C SER A 33 -29.85 8.00 4.43
N ASP A 34 -28.86 8.85 4.21
CA ASP A 34 -28.43 9.84 5.20
C ASP A 34 -29.50 10.91 5.41
N LEU A 35 -30.09 11.44 4.33
CA LEU A 35 -31.17 12.39 4.41
C LEU A 35 -32.37 11.82 5.18
N TYR A 36 -32.78 10.59 4.88
CA TYR A 36 -33.85 9.90 5.57
C TYR A 36 -33.59 9.70 7.06
N SER A 37 -32.33 9.36 7.41
CA SER A 37 -31.89 9.22 8.81
C SER A 37 -32.02 10.55 9.57
N VAL A 38 -31.57 11.64 8.94
CA VAL A 38 -31.70 13.00 9.52
C VAL A 38 -33.18 13.40 9.72
N LEU A 39 -34.02 13.18 8.71
CA LEU A 39 -35.44 13.51 8.78
C LEU A 39 -36.19 12.71 9.86
N LYS A 40 -35.75 11.48 10.13
CA LYS A 40 -36.30 10.66 11.24
C LYS A 40 -35.77 11.04 12.62
N GLY A 41 -34.84 11.98 12.72
CA GLY A 41 -34.21 12.35 13.98
C GLY A 41 -33.23 11.31 14.51
N ASN A 42 -32.80 10.35 13.69
CA ASN A 42 -31.79 9.35 14.03
C ASN A 42 -30.40 9.94 14.03
N ILE A 43 -30.14 10.96 14.82
CA ILE A 43 -28.84 11.58 14.96
C ILE A 43 -28.04 10.77 15.96
N GLN A 44 -27.08 9.99 15.47
CA GLN A 44 -26.17 9.24 16.31
C GLN A 44 -24.78 9.92 16.34
N TYR A 45 -24.18 9.92 17.53
CA TYR A 45 -22.79 10.35 17.62
C TYR A 45 -21.89 9.37 16.85
N PRO A 46 -21.02 9.85 15.94
CA PRO A 46 -20.00 9.00 15.35
C PRO A 46 -19.22 8.28 16.46
N PHE A 47 -19.04 6.96 16.35
CA PHE A 47 -18.42 6.10 17.35
C PHE A 47 -19.18 6.00 18.69
N GLY A 48 -20.46 6.34 18.73
CA GLY A 48 -21.31 6.17 19.93
C GLY A 48 -20.99 7.07 21.12
N VAL A 49 -20.05 8.02 21.00
CA VAL A 49 -19.66 8.92 22.09
C VAL A 49 -19.59 10.38 21.65
N PRO A 50 -19.98 11.35 22.53
CA PRO A 50 -19.82 12.78 22.28
C PRO A 50 -18.36 13.15 21.97
N TYR A 51 -18.16 14.18 21.15
CA TYR A 51 -16.82 14.64 20.74
C TYR A 51 -15.89 14.92 21.94
N ALA A 52 -16.42 15.55 22.99
CA ALA A 52 -15.66 15.88 24.21
C ALA A 52 -15.10 14.65 24.97
N HIS A 53 -15.71 13.49 24.78
CA HIS A 53 -15.29 12.24 25.46
C HIS A 53 -14.40 11.38 24.57
N ARG A 54 -14.08 11.79 23.36
CA ARG A 54 -13.20 11.05 22.46
C ARG A 54 -11.74 11.19 22.88
N LYS A 55 -11.05 10.07 22.96
CA LYS A 55 -9.60 10.08 23.16
C LYS A 55 -8.92 10.43 21.84
N LYS A 56 -8.02 11.40 21.87
CA LYS A 56 -7.16 11.71 20.74
C LYS A 56 -6.15 10.57 20.57
N ILE A 57 -6.20 9.89 19.43
CA ILE A 57 -5.22 8.86 19.08
C ILE A 57 -3.95 9.57 18.62
N SER A 58 -2.79 9.16 19.12
CA SER A 58 -1.50 9.63 18.60
C SER A 58 -1.29 9.13 17.18
N ASN A 59 -0.66 9.96 16.35
CA ASN A 59 -0.32 9.57 14.98
C ASN A 59 0.57 8.31 15.00
N PHE A 60 0.20 7.33 14.21
CA PHE A 60 1.04 6.15 14.00
C PHE A 60 2.32 6.55 13.23
N ASP A 61 3.47 6.17 13.75
CA ASP A 61 4.73 6.35 13.06
C ASP A 61 4.87 5.29 11.95
N VAL A 62 4.49 5.67 10.74
CA VAL A 62 4.53 4.80 9.55
C VAL A 62 5.93 4.22 9.31
N SER A 63 7.00 4.87 9.78
CA SER A 63 8.37 4.37 9.61
C SER A 63 8.61 3.02 10.29
N LYS A 64 7.83 2.74 11.34
CA LYS A 64 7.85 1.50 12.14
C LYS A 64 6.89 0.42 11.62
N HIS A 65 6.13 0.72 10.58
CA HIS A 65 5.22 -0.27 10.00
C HIS A 65 6.00 -1.43 9.39
N LEU A 66 5.58 -2.65 9.70
CA LEU A 66 6.16 -3.90 9.22
C LEU A 66 5.25 -4.50 8.15
N CYS A 67 5.72 -4.57 6.91
CA CYS A 67 4.97 -5.15 5.80
C CYS A 67 5.90 -5.82 4.79
N SER A 68 5.36 -6.70 3.96
CA SER A 68 6.02 -7.12 2.72
C SER A 68 5.79 -6.06 1.64
N SER A 69 6.54 -6.14 0.54
CA SER A 69 6.39 -5.13 -0.50
C SER A 69 6.62 -5.69 -1.90
N TYR A 70 5.88 -5.14 -2.85
CA TYR A 70 6.03 -5.35 -4.27
C TYR A 70 6.80 -4.18 -4.89
N PHE A 71 7.81 -4.50 -5.67
CA PHE A 71 8.56 -3.55 -6.49
C PHE A 71 8.47 -3.92 -7.95
N ARG A 72 8.27 -2.94 -8.82
CA ARG A 72 8.49 -3.06 -10.26
C ARG A 72 9.51 -2.02 -10.68
N ILE A 73 10.63 -2.47 -11.23
CA ILE A 73 11.80 -1.66 -11.56
C ILE A 73 12.09 -1.82 -13.05
N GLU A 74 11.98 -0.74 -13.82
CA GLU A 74 12.40 -0.73 -15.22
C GLU A 74 13.91 -0.46 -15.29
N VAL A 75 14.63 -1.35 -15.92
CA VAL A 75 16.10 -1.31 -16.00
C VAL A 75 16.61 -1.50 -17.43
N LYS A 76 17.87 -1.15 -17.65
CA LYS A 76 18.60 -1.59 -18.84
C LYS A 76 18.80 -3.11 -18.79
N ASP A 77 18.61 -3.79 -19.93
CA ASP A 77 18.83 -5.24 -20.01
C ASP A 77 20.28 -5.51 -20.43
N LEU A 78 21.16 -5.56 -19.44
CA LEU A 78 22.61 -5.73 -19.60
C LEU A 78 23.15 -6.69 -18.54
N PRO A 79 24.23 -7.41 -18.82
CA PRO A 79 24.93 -8.22 -17.81
C PRO A 79 25.28 -7.38 -16.57
N GLY A 80 25.12 -7.96 -15.38
CA GLY A 80 25.42 -7.33 -14.10
C GLY A 80 24.33 -6.40 -13.53
N VAL A 81 23.30 -6.06 -14.29
CA VAL A 81 22.20 -5.20 -13.80
C VAL A 81 21.45 -5.86 -12.66
N LEU A 82 21.07 -7.13 -12.80
CA LEU A 82 20.38 -7.87 -11.76
C LEU A 82 21.19 -7.92 -10.46
N SER A 83 22.50 -8.19 -10.57
CA SER A 83 23.42 -8.18 -9.42
C SER A 83 23.46 -6.80 -8.74
N SER A 84 23.50 -5.72 -9.51
CA SER A 84 23.46 -4.35 -8.97
C SER A 84 22.17 -4.06 -8.21
N ILE A 85 21.03 -4.47 -8.75
CA ILE A 85 19.72 -4.27 -8.10
C ILE A 85 19.62 -5.09 -6.82
N THR A 86 19.94 -6.40 -6.86
CA THR A 86 19.85 -7.27 -5.67
C THR A 86 20.84 -6.82 -4.57
N LYS A 87 22.02 -6.35 -4.93
CA LYS A 87 22.97 -5.75 -3.99
C LYS A 87 22.40 -4.49 -3.32
N THR A 88 21.62 -3.68 -4.07
CA THR A 88 20.97 -2.50 -3.49
C THR A 88 19.92 -2.91 -2.43
N PHE A 89 19.17 -4.00 -2.64
CA PHE A 89 18.26 -4.57 -1.63
C PHE A 89 19.03 -5.05 -0.39
N ALA A 90 20.08 -5.83 -0.59
CA ALA A 90 20.93 -6.36 0.50
C ALA A 90 21.54 -5.22 1.35
N ASN A 91 22.07 -4.17 0.72
CA ASN A 91 22.65 -3.01 1.41
C ASN A 91 21.62 -2.23 2.26
N ASN A 92 20.32 -2.39 1.98
CA ASN A 92 19.23 -1.82 2.77
C ASN A 92 18.58 -2.83 3.73
N ASN A 93 19.23 -3.98 3.96
CA ASN A 93 18.76 -5.07 4.82
C ASN A 93 17.36 -5.60 4.43
N ILE A 94 17.09 -5.67 3.12
CA ILE A 94 15.82 -6.17 2.60
C ILE A 94 16.03 -7.50 1.91
N SER A 95 15.41 -8.55 2.45
CA SER A 95 15.43 -9.89 1.90
C SER A 95 14.39 -10.05 0.79
N ILE A 96 14.80 -10.64 -0.33
CA ILE A 96 13.95 -10.90 -1.49
C ILE A 96 13.28 -12.26 -1.32
N LYS A 97 11.95 -12.30 -1.44
CA LYS A 97 11.16 -13.54 -1.43
C LYS A 97 11.00 -14.11 -2.84
N ASN A 98 10.62 -13.28 -3.80
CA ASN A 98 10.42 -13.65 -5.19
C ASN A 98 11.04 -12.61 -6.11
N LEU A 99 11.61 -13.05 -7.23
CA LEU A 99 12.14 -12.19 -8.26
C LEU A 99 11.78 -12.74 -9.63
N ILE A 100 11.25 -11.88 -10.50
CA ILE A 100 10.92 -12.20 -11.89
C ILE A 100 11.51 -11.11 -12.77
N GLN A 101 12.24 -11.50 -13.80
CA GLN A 101 12.75 -10.57 -14.81
C GLN A 101 12.04 -10.83 -16.14
N ASN A 102 11.40 -9.82 -16.67
CA ASN A 102 10.71 -9.85 -17.96
C ASN A 102 11.42 -8.91 -18.96
N PRO A 103 12.15 -9.46 -19.95
CA PRO A 103 12.77 -8.63 -20.97
C PRO A 103 11.72 -8.05 -21.92
N TYR A 104 11.91 -6.80 -22.35
CA TYR A 104 11.10 -6.19 -23.40
C TYR A 104 11.68 -6.53 -24.79
N LYS A 105 10.88 -7.14 -25.65
CA LYS A 105 11.30 -7.66 -26.98
C LYS A 105 11.98 -6.66 -27.91
N LYS A 106 11.90 -5.35 -27.70
CA LYS A 106 12.33 -4.35 -28.68
C LYS A 106 13.43 -3.36 -28.25
N ASN A 107 13.85 -3.24 -26.95
CA ASN A 107 14.61 -2.05 -26.56
C ASN A 107 15.75 -2.25 -25.56
N LYS A 108 16.37 -3.41 -25.45
CA LYS A 108 17.42 -3.69 -24.42
C LYS A 108 17.03 -3.18 -23.01
N LYS A 109 15.75 -3.32 -22.69
CA LYS A 109 15.15 -2.97 -21.39
C LYS A 109 14.49 -4.19 -20.79
N ALA A 110 14.44 -4.25 -19.48
CA ALA A 110 13.74 -5.28 -18.74
C ALA A 110 12.92 -4.68 -17.60
N SER A 111 11.85 -5.37 -17.21
CA SER A 111 11.13 -5.11 -15.98
C SER A 111 11.52 -6.16 -14.95
N ILE A 112 12.04 -5.74 -13.82
CA ILE A 112 12.32 -6.61 -12.67
C ILE A 112 11.19 -6.42 -11.68
N ILE A 113 10.51 -7.52 -11.36
CA ILE A 113 9.47 -7.59 -10.33
C ILE A 113 10.08 -8.28 -9.13
N ILE A 114 9.97 -7.65 -7.96
CA ILE A 114 10.50 -8.17 -6.70
C ILE A 114 9.42 -8.12 -5.64
N ILE A 115 9.21 -9.25 -4.96
CA ILE A 115 8.43 -9.34 -3.73
C ILE A 115 9.42 -9.59 -2.59
N THR A 116 9.29 -8.83 -1.50
CA THR A 116 10.18 -8.93 -0.36
C THR A 116 9.57 -9.75 0.77
N HIS A 117 10.41 -10.24 1.68
CA HIS A 117 9.96 -10.59 3.02
C HIS A 117 9.55 -9.32 3.78
N GLU A 118 8.91 -9.50 4.96
CA GLU A 118 8.53 -8.37 5.83
C GLU A 118 9.74 -7.55 6.24
N ASN A 119 9.58 -6.23 6.19
CA ASN A 119 10.60 -5.29 6.64
C ASN A 119 9.96 -3.98 7.11
N LEU A 120 10.71 -3.16 7.81
CA LEU A 120 10.26 -1.85 8.27
C LEU A 120 10.13 -0.86 7.12
N GLU A 121 9.08 -0.06 7.12
CA GLU A 121 8.81 0.98 6.10
C GLU A 121 10.01 1.92 5.89
N LYS A 122 10.73 2.28 6.95
CA LYS A 122 11.94 3.11 6.85
C LYS A 122 12.99 2.54 5.91
N ASN A 123 13.17 1.20 5.90
CA ASN A 123 14.15 0.53 5.05
C ASN A 123 13.72 0.60 3.58
N TYR A 124 12.42 0.51 3.30
CA TYR A 124 11.88 0.68 1.94
C TYR A 124 12.06 2.11 1.42
N LYS A 125 11.91 3.13 2.28
CA LYS A 125 12.20 4.53 1.90
C LYS A 125 13.66 4.72 1.52
N ASN A 126 14.59 4.14 2.30
CA ASN A 126 16.01 4.18 2.01
C ASN A 126 16.35 3.43 0.71
N LEU A 127 15.75 2.25 0.52
CA LEU A 127 15.88 1.46 -0.72
C LEU A 127 15.43 2.26 -1.94
N LEU A 128 14.25 2.90 -1.89
CA LEU A 128 13.73 3.71 -3.00
C LEU A 128 14.69 4.85 -3.36
N THR A 129 15.28 5.50 -2.37
CA THR A 129 16.30 6.54 -2.58
C THR A 129 17.54 5.97 -3.26
N SER A 130 18.00 4.80 -2.84
CA SER A 130 19.16 4.11 -3.42
C SER A 130 18.90 3.62 -4.83
N LEU A 131 17.70 3.07 -5.11
CA LEU A 131 17.28 2.64 -6.45
C LEU A 131 17.21 3.81 -7.43
N ASN A 132 16.67 4.96 -7.01
CA ASN A 132 16.59 6.15 -7.85
C ASN A 132 17.97 6.70 -8.25
N LYS A 133 19.03 6.43 -7.47
CA LYS A 133 20.42 6.79 -7.77
C LYS A 133 21.15 5.75 -8.61
N ASN A 134 20.55 4.58 -8.83
CA ASN A 134 21.21 3.49 -9.55
C ASN A 134 21.19 3.77 -11.06
N LYS A 135 22.36 3.82 -11.69
CA LYS A 135 22.55 4.15 -13.12
C LYS A 135 21.85 3.24 -14.12
N PHE A 136 21.42 2.07 -13.68
CA PHE A 136 20.72 1.10 -14.52
C PHE A 136 19.20 1.25 -14.46
N VAL A 137 18.68 1.94 -13.46
CA VAL A 137 17.24 2.18 -13.30
C VAL A 137 16.81 3.31 -14.23
N LEU A 138 15.79 3.04 -15.05
CA LEU A 138 15.34 3.95 -16.11
C LEU A 138 14.25 4.91 -15.67
N LYS A 139 13.43 4.49 -14.69
CA LYS A 139 12.31 5.25 -14.16
C LYS A 139 12.20 5.04 -12.67
N LYS A 140 11.50 5.96 -12.00
CA LYS A 140 11.15 5.79 -10.58
C LYS A 140 10.46 4.43 -10.37
N PRO A 141 10.96 3.58 -9.47
CA PRO A 141 10.36 2.28 -9.19
C PRO A 141 8.91 2.41 -8.70
N THR A 142 8.04 1.49 -9.15
CA THR A 142 6.73 1.31 -8.54
C THR A 142 6.91 0.55 -7.24
N PHE A 143 6.30 1.03 -6.16
CA PHE A 143 6.33 0.43 -4.83
C PHE A 143 4.91 0.30 -4.31
N ILE A 144 4.54 -0.90 -3.86
CA ILE A 144 3.21 -1.21 -3.30
C ILE A 144 3.42 -2.07 -2.05
N ARG A 145 2.81 -1.69 -0.94
CA ARG A 145 2.80 -2.50 0.28
C ARG A 145 1.89 -3.71 0.09
N ILE A 146 2.30 -4.83 0.68
CA ILE A 146 1.50 -6.06 0.75
C ILE A 146 1.19 -6.25 2.23
N GLU A 147 -0.07 -6.02 2.58
CA GLU A 147 -0.57 -6.25 3.93
C GLU A 147 -1.02 -7.69 4.10
N LYS A 148 -0.86 -8.23 5.31
CA LYS A 148 -1.49 -9.50 5.69
C LYS A 148 -2.92 -9.21 6.10
N ILE A 149 -3.85 -9.70 5.33
CA ILE A 149 -5.28 -9.68 5.66
C ILE A 149 -5.64 -10.94 6.42
#